data_55c1e887672d33d5a539d0f8150bb5d4
#
_entry.id   55c1e887672d33d5a539d0f8150bb5d4
#
_cell.length_a   1.000
_cell.length_b   1.000
_cell.length_c   1.000
_cell.angle_alpha   90.00
_cell.angle_beta   90.00
_cell.angle_gamma   90.00
#
_symmetry.space_group_name_H-M   'P 1'
#
loop_
_entity.id
_entity.type
_entity.pdbx_description
1 polymer ?
#
loop_
_entity_poly.entity_id
_entity_poly.type
_entity_poly.pdbx_seq_one_letter_code
_entity_poly.pdbx_strand_id
1 'polypeptide(L)'
;MTKIGVFLLFLQSMKNKDKKLKSFEKSLEVMDMLREECPWNRAQTNESLRPMTLEEVYELSDAVLKKEEDNLKKELGDVFLHIMFYSRIAEEEGRFDIADVMDKLCEKMIYRHPHVFSDTKAADAEEVSTNWEMLKAKEKGGNRRILSGIPDSMPTVLKAYSMQDKARGVGFDWEKKQDVWDKVKEELGEYEAELEALDKASSEDEAAAARSRAEEELGDFMFATINAARLYGLDPDTALNRACDKFRRRFTYLEEKTIRQGRDLHDMTLEQMDEIWDEAKARGL
;
A
#
# COMPACT_ATOMS: atom_id res chain seq x y z
N MET A 1 -22.67 -14.35 -30.79
CA MET A 1 -21.70 -13.25 -30.88
C MET A 1 -20.48 -13.66 -30.04
N THR A 2 -19.30 -13.55 -30.60
CA THR A 2 -18.06 -13.81 -29.82
C THR A 2 -17.89 -12.74 -28.74
N LYS A 3 -17.27 -13.06 -27.59
CA LYS A 3 -17.00 -12.10 -26.51
C LYS A 3 -16.22 -10.88 -27.01
N ILE A 4 -15.36 -11.06 -28.02
CA ILE A 4 -14.66 -9.96 -28.74
C ILE A 4 -15.66 -9.03 -29.44
N GLY A 5 -16.71 -9.54 -30.06
CA GLY A 5 -17.77 -8.72 -30.65
C GLY A 5 -18.57 -7.94 -29.61
N VAL A 6 -18.80 -8.51 -28.44
CA VAL A 6 -19.43 -7.82 -27.29
C VAL A 6 -18.51 -6.73 -26.75
N PHE A 7 -17.19 -6.99 -26.66
CA PHE A 7 -16.20 -5.99 -26.23
C PHE A 7 -16.11 -4.79 -27.18
N LEU A 8 -16.12 -5.03 -28.50
CA LEU A 8 -16.16 -3.96 -29.49
C LEU A 8 -17.44 -3.12 -29.41
N LEU A 9 -18.60 -3.77 -29.17
CA LEU A 9 -19.86 -3.07 -28.93
C LEU A 9 -19.84 -2.25 -27.64
N PHE A 10 -19.20 -2.76 -26.58
CA PHE A 10 -19.05 -2.05 -25.31
C PHE A 10 -18.17 -0.79 -25.47
N LEU A 11 -17.09 -0.86 -26.26
CA LEU A 11 -16.26 0.31 -26.60
C LEU A 11 -17.05 1.39 -27.35
N GLN A 12 -18.05 1.02 -28.17
CA GLN A 12 -18.93 1.97 -28.87
C GLN A 12 -19.99 2.59 -27.95
N SER A 13 -20.35 1.91 -26.85
CA SER A 13 -21.42 2.34 -25.92
C SER A 13 -20.93 3.10 -24.69
N MET A 14 -19.64 3.41 -24.60
CA MET A 14 -19.08 4.09 -23.43
C MET A 14 -19.70 5.48 -23.23
N LYS A 15 -20.40 5.64 -22.08
CA LYS A 15 -21.03 6.92 -21.72
C LYS A 15 -19.99 8.04 -21.68
N ASN A 16 -20.27 9.15 -22.36
CA ASN A 16 -19.40 10.33 -22.44
C ASN A 16 -18.01 10.06 -23.04
N LYS A 17 -17.90 9.09 -23.98
CA LYS A 17 -16.63 8.72 -24.62
C LYS A 17 -15.86 9.94 -25.15
N ASP A 18 -16.50 10.74 -25.97
CA ASP A 18 -15.84 11.91 -26.62
C ASP A 18 -15.37 12.95 -25.58
N LYS A 19 -16.16 13.15 -24.51
CA LYS A 19 -15.76 14.05 -23.41
C LYS A 19 -14.51 13.52 -22.71
N LYS A 20 -14.45 12.24 -22.42
CA LYS A 20 -13.29 11.61 -21.76
C LYS A 20 -12.04 11.67 -22.62
N LEU A 21 -12.15 11.36 -23.91
CA LEU A 21 -11.04 11.42 -24.86
C LEU A 21 -10.52 12.85 -24.99
N LYS A 22 -11.40 13.85 -25.17
CA LYS A 22 -10.99 15.27 -25.23
C LYS A 22 -10.34 15.76 -23.94
N SER A 23 -10.81 15.31 -22.78
CA SER A 23 -10.18 15.70 -21.51
C SER A 23 -8.79 15.07 -21.35
N PHE A 24 -8.61 13.84 -21.82
CA PHE A 24 -7.31 13.18 -21.83
C PHE A 24 -6.35 13.87 -22.83
N GLU A 25 -6.78 14.10 -24.07
CA GLU A 25 -6.05 14.86 -25.08
C GLU A 25 -5.55 16.20 -24.53
N LYS A 26 -6.48 17.00 -23.94
CA LYS A 26 -6.12 18.27 -23.32
C LYS A 26 -5.08 18.13 -22.21
N SER A 27 -5.11 17.04 -21.42
CA SER A 27 -4.14 16.83 -20.33
C SER A 27 -2.73 16.56 -20.89
N LEU A 28 -2.63 15.88 -22.03
CA LEU A 28 -1.35 15.69 -22.73
C LEU A 28 -0.81 17.00 -23.30
N GLU A 29 -1.66 17.79 -23.98
CA GLU A 29 -1.28 19.12 -24.48
C GLU A 29 -0.75 20.03 -23.36
N VAL A 30 -1.42 20.02 -22.19
CA VAL A 30 -0.96 20.79 -21.04
C VAL A 30 0.38 20.29 -20.53
N MET A 31 0.61 18.98 -20.49
CA MET A 31 1.90 18.41 -20.09
C MET A 31 3.01 18.83 -21.03
N ASP A 32 2.78 18.77 -22.35
CA ASP A 32 3.74 19.19 -23.36
C ASP A 32 4.13 20.66 -23.18
N MET A 33 3.14 21.55 -23.05
CA MET A 33 3.37 22.98 -22.79
C MET A 33 4.16 23.21 -21.50
N LEU A 34 3.85 22.47 -20.42
CA LEU A 34 4.58 22.57 -19.16
C LEU A 34 6.04 22.14 -19.31
N ARG A 35 6.30 21.09 -20.06
CA ARG A 35 7.69 20.63 -20.32
C ARG A 35 8.46 21.63 -21.19
N GLU A 36 7.82 22.28 -22.13
CA GLU A 36 8.45 23.25 -23.04
C GLU A 36 8.62 24.63 -22.37
N GLU A 37 7.61 25.14 -21.69
CA GLU A 37 7.56 26.54 -21.26
C GLU A 37 7.94 26.75 -19.78
N CYS A 38 7.69 25.77 -18.89
CA CYS A 38 7.92 25.94 -17.46
C CYS A 38 9.33 25.48 -17.07
N PRO A 39 10.23 26.36 -16.59
CA PRO A 39 11.59 25.99 -16.21
C PRO A 39 11.66 24.91 -15.11
N TRP A 40 10.70 24.94 -14.16
CA TRP A 40 10.65 23.94 -13.10
C TRP A 40 10.27 22.56 -13.65
N ASN A 41 9.21 22.49 -14.46
CA ASN A 41 8.78 21.23 -15.07
C ASN A 41 9.86 20.64 -15.99
N ARG A 42 10.52 21.47 -16.80
CA ARG A 42 11.61 21.08 -17.70
C ARG A 42 12.82 20.49 -16.96
N ALA A 43 13.09 20.98 -15.74
CA ALA A 43 14.20 20.49 -14.93
C ALA A 43 13.93 19.14 -14.25
N GLN A 44 12.69 18.64 -14.25
CA GLN A 44 12.34 17.39 -13.57
C GLN A 44 12.92 16.17 -14.31
N THR A 45 13.39 15.20 -13.50
CA THR A 45 13.85 13.88 -13.92
C THR A 45 13.01 12.80 -13.21
N ASN A 46 13.15 11.55 -13.64
CA ASN A 46 12.50 10.43 -12.96
C ASN A 46 12.85 10.37 -11.46
N GLU A 47 14.12 10.63 -11.13
CA GLU A 47 14.64 10.60 -9.77
C GLU A 47 14.05 11.75 -8.92
N SER A 48 13.96 12.97 -9.48
CA SER A 48 13.39 14.12 -8.76
C SER A 48 11.89 13.99 -8.54
N LEU A 49 11.16 13.35 -9.46
CA LEU A 49 9.72 13.12 -9.33
C LEU A 49 9.37 11.98 -8.37
N ARG A 50 10.27 11.00 -8.17
CA ARG A 50 9.99 9.81 -7.37
C ARG A 50 9.48 10.11 -5.96
N PRO A 51 10.12 10.97 -5.12
CA PRO A 51 9.60 11.28 -3.79
C PRO A 51 8.21 11.94 -3.84
N MET A 52 7.97 12.86 -4.76
CA MET A 52 6.67 13.50 -4.95
C MET A 52 5.60 12.48 -5.35
N THR A 53 5.92 11.53 -6.25
CA THR A 53 4.99 10.46 -6.61
C THR A 53 4.56 9.63 -5.41
N LEU A 54 5.47 9.35 -4.48
CA LEU A 54 5.13 8.62 -3.25
C LEU A 54 4.22 9.45 -2.34
N GLU A 55 4.45 10.76 -2.26
CA GLU A 55 3.61 11.69 -1.50
C GLU A 55 2.17 11.68 -2.04
N GLU A 56 1.98 11.86 -3.36
CA GLU A 56 0.65 11.82 -3.98
C GLU A 56 -0.06 10.47 -3.80
N VAL A 57 0.68 9.36 -3.82
CA VAL A 57 0.11 8.03 -3.54
C VAL A 57 -0.37 7.92 -2.08
N TYR A 58 0.35 8.49 -1.11
CA TYR A 58 -0.10 8.53 0.28
C TYR A 58 -1.28 9.47 0.48
N GLU A 59 -1.32 10.64 -0.18
CA GLU A 59 -2.46 11.55 -0.14
C GLU A 59 -3.72 10.89 -0.74
N LEU A 60 -3.56 10.18 -1.86
CA LEU A 60 -4.63 9.36 -2.44
C LEU A 60 -5.13 8.29 -1.46
N SER A 61 -4.22 7.59 -0.77
CA SER A 61 -4.57 6.59 0.24
C SER A 61 -5.37 7.22 1.38
N ASP A 62 -4.96 8.38 1.88
CA ASP A 62 -5.65 9.13 2.91
C ASP A 62 -7.07 9.55 2.48
N ALA A 63 -7.21 10.07 1.27
CA ALA A 63 -8.52 10.45 0.72
C ALA A 63 -9.49 9.25 0.63
N VAL A 64 -8.99 8.08 0.25
CA VAL A 64 -9.76 6.83 0.24
C VAL A 64 -10.20 6.42 1.65
N LEU A 65 -9.29 6.44 2.63
CA LEU A 65 -9.57 6.04 4.02
C LEU A 65 -10.58 6.99 4.69
N LYS A 66 -10.47 8.29 4.41
CA LYS A 66 -11.36 9.33 4.94
C LYS A 66 -12.68 9.44 4.17
N LYS A 67 -12.81 8.77 3.00
CA LYS A 67 -13.98 8.84 2.11
C LYS A 67 -14.30 10.26 1.63
N GLU A 68 -13.26 11.02 1.32
CA GLU A 68 -13.34 12.42 0.88
C GLU A 68 -13.37 12.47 -0.65
N GLU A 69 -14.58 12.45 -1.25
CA GLU A 69 -14.78 12.35 -2.71
C GLU A 69 -14.09 13.48 -3.52
N ASP A 70 -14.14 14.72 -3.05
CA ASP A 70 -13.48 15.83 -3.74
C ASP A 70 -11.96 15.73 -3.67
N ASN A 71 -11.43 15.29 -2.53
CA ASN A 71 -10.01 15.05 -2.34
C ASN A 71 -9.56 13.83 -3.15
N LEU A 72 -10.33 12.74 -3.13
CA LEU A 72 -10.07 11.56 -3.95
C LEU A 72 -9.92 11.92 -5.44
N LYS A 73 -10.80 12.79 -5.96
CA LYS A 73 -10.72 13.25 -7.35
C LYS A 73 -9.46 14.08 -7.63
N LYS A 74 -9.05 14.90 -6.67
CA LYS A 74 -7.81 15.70 -6.75
C LYS A 74 -6.60 14.78 -6.80
N GLU A 75 -6.45 13.90 -5.82
CA GLU A 75 -5.27 13.03 -5.68
C GLU A 75 -5.15 12.02 -6.84
N LEU A 76 -6.28 11.54 -7.39
CA LEU A 76 -6.27 10.77 -8.64
C LEU A 76 -5.68 11.58 -9.81
N GLY A 77 -5.95 12.89 -9.87
CA GLY A 77 -5.37 13.80 -10.86
C GLY A 77 -3.87 13.94 -10.67
N ASP A 78 -3.41 14.09 -9.44
CA ASP A 78 -2.01 14.31 -9.10
C ASP A 78 -1.16 13.04 -9.34
N VAL A 79 -1.65 11.86 -8.97
CA VAL A 79 -1.01 10.58 -9.36
C VAL A 79 -0.97 10.42 -10.89
N PHE A 80 -2.06 10.81 -11.59
CA PHE A 80 -2.10 10.72 -13.05
C PHE A 80 -1.14 11.73 -13.72
N LEU A 81 -0.96 12.92 -13.14
CA LEU A 81 0.03 13.90 -13.56
C LEU A 81 1.44 13.27 -13.57
N HIS A 82 1.81 12.54 -12.53
CA HIS A 82 3.10 11.85 -12.44
C HIS A 82 3.27 10.76 -13.51
N ILE A 83 2.19 10.02 -13.84
CA ILE A 83 2.20 9.04 -14.94
C ILE A 83 2.52 9.73 -16.26
N MET A 84 1.87 10.87 -16.54
CA MET A 84 2.13 11.66 -17.74
C MET A 84 3.56 12.20 -17.77
N PHE A 85 4.08 12.71 -16.65
CA PHE A 85 5.45 13.18 -16.53
C PHE A 85 6.47 12.12 -16.88
N TYR A 86 6.39 10.93 -16.26
CA TYR A 86 7.31 9.82 -16.56
C TYR A 86 7.24 9.39 -18.01
N SER A 87 6.05 9.35 -18.59
CA SER A 87 5.86 8.99 -19.99
C SER A 87 6.45 10.06 -20.92
N ARG A 88 6.26 11.34 -20.61
CA ARG A 88 6.80 12.44 -21.41
C ARG A 88 8.33 12.52 -21.34
N ILE A 89 8.93 12.31 -20.17
CA ILE A 89 10.40 12.22 -20.05
C ILE A 89 10.93 11.04 -20.86
N ALA A 90 10.25 9.90 -20.83
CA ALA A 90 10.66 8.73 -21.59
C ALA A 90 10.57 8.96 -23.13
N GLU A 91 9.55 9.69 -23.58
CA GLU A 91 9.36 10.09 -24.97
C GLU A 91 10.47 11.05 -25.43
N GLU A 92 10.83 12.05 -24.62
CA GLU A 92 11.96 12.96 -24.88
C GLU A 92 13.29 12.22 -25.06
N GLU A 93 13.46 11.10 -24.37
CA GLU A 93 14.62 10.22 -24.48
C GLU A 93 14.48 9.15 -25.59
N GLY A 94 13.39 9.15 -26.34
CA GLY A 94 13.13 8.20 -27.44
C GLY A 94 12.93 6.76 -26.98
N ARG A 95 12.45 6.52 -25.74
CA ARG A 95 12.28 5.18 -25.17
C ARG A 95 10.89 4.62 -25.37
N PHE A 96 9.87 5.31 -24.90
CA PHE A 96 8.44 4.99 -25.02
C PHE A 96 7.60 6.23 -24.70
N ASP A 97 6.32 6.23 -25.07
CA ASP A 97 5.37 7.28 -24.80
C ASP A 97 4.18 6.79 -23.94
N ILE A 98 3.20 7.66 -23.72
CA ILE A 98 2.00 7.34 -22.95
C ILE A 98 1.12 6.30 -23.66
N ALA A 99 1.13 6.23 -25.02
CA ALA A 99 0.37 5.23 -25.76
C ALA A 99 0.95 3.84 -25.51
N ASP A 100 2.26 3.68 -25.53
CA ASP A 100 2.93 2.42 -25.19
C ASP A 100 2.57 1.94 -23.77
N VAL A 101 2.52 2.87 -22.80
CA VAL A 101 2.11 2.57 -21.42
C VAL A 101 0.67 2.04 -21.36
N MET A 102 -0.25 2.71 -22.06
CA MET A 102 -1.66 2.34 -22.08
C MET A 102 -1.91 1.03 -22.83
N ASP A 103 -1.25 0.83 -23.96
CA ASP A 103 -1.37 -0.40 -24.76
C ASP A 103 -0.85 -1.60 -23.94
N LYS A 104 0.31 -1.46 -23.31
CA LYS A 104 0.88 -2.49 -22.43
C LYS A 104 0.00 -2.82 -21.23
N LEU A 105 -0.65 -1.81 -20.66
CA LEU A 105 -1.66 -2.02 -19.60
C LEU A 105 -2.85 -2.83 -20.13
N CYS A 106 -3.41 -2.45 -21.29
CA CYS A 106 -4.54 -3.14 -21.91
C CYS A 106 -4.20 -4.59 -22.25
N GLU A 107 -3.07 -4.84 -22.89
CA GLU A 107 -2.60 -6.19 -23.19
C GLU A 107 -2.50 -7.06 -21.95
N LYS A 108 -1.88 -6.53 -20.90
CA LYS A 108 -1.76 -7.20 -19.60
C LYS A 108 -3.12 -7.52 -18.98
N MET A 109 -4.06 -6.56 -18.98
CA MET A 109 -5.41 -6.76 -18.43
C MET A 109 -6.20 -7.79 -19.22
N ILE A 110 -6.15 -7.75 -20.55
CA ILE A 110 -6.82 -8.72 -21.43
C ILE A 110 -6.25 -10.13 -21.20
N TYR A 111 -4.93 -10.26 -21.14
CA TYR A 111 -4.26 -11.55 -20.93
C TYR A 111 -4.59 -12.17 -19.57
N ARG A 112 -4.65 -11.37 -18.50
CA ARG A 112 -4.88 -11.84 -17.12
C ARG A 112 -6.35 -12.06 -16.79
N HIS A 113 -7.30 -11.65 -17.66
CA HIS A 113 -8.73 -11.84 -17.46
C HIS A 113 -9.38 -12.68 -18.57
N PRO A 114 -8.90 -13.92 -18.80
CA PRO A 114 -9.47 -14.75 -19.88
C PRO A 114 -10.95 -15.07 -19.65
N HIS A 115 -11.43 -15.06 -18.42
CA HIS A 115 -12.85 -15.21 -18.09
C HIS A 115 -13.74 -14.05 -18.58
N VAL A 116 -13.14 -12.87 -18.84
CA VAL A 116 -13.84 -11.71 -19.42
C VAL A 116 -13.65 -11.64 -20.93
N PHE A 117 -12.42 -11.85 -21.41
CA PHE A 117 -12.04 -11.60 -22.80
C PHE A 117 -11.95 -12.85 -23.69
N SER A 118 -12.06 -14.07 -23.11
CA SER A 118 -12.08 -15.31 -23.84
C SER A 118 -13.22 -16.24 -23.35
N ASP A 119 -13.25 -17.50 -23.79
CA ASP A 119 -14.29 -18.46 -23.43
C ASP A 119 -14.04 -19.19 -22.10
N THR A 120 -12.97 -18.87 -21.40
CA THR A 120 -12.67 -19.40 -20.07
C THR A 120 -13.74 -18.92 -19.08
N LYS A 121 -14.15 -19.79 -18.15
CA LYS A 121 -15.05 -19.43 -17.06
C LYS A 121 -14.27 -19.40 -15.75
N ALA A 122 -14.68 -18.56 -14.83
CA ALA A 122 -14.27 -18.58 -13.43
C ALA A 122 -15.53 -18.64 -12.58
N ALA A 123 -15.51 -19.46 -11.54
CA ALA A 123 -16.67 -19.71 -10.70
C ALA A 123 -16.88 -18.56 -9.70
N ASP A 124 -15.78 -18.02 -9.15
CA ASP A 124 -15.78 -16.97 -8.13
C ASP A 124 -14.52 -16.10 -8.17
N ALA A 125 -14.45 -15.15 -7.23
CA ALA A 125 -13.33 -14.20 -7.13
C ALA A 125 -12.02 -14.88 -6.69
N GLU A 126 -12.07 -15.97 -5.95
CA GLU A 126 -10.91 -16.72 -5.47
C GLU A 126 -10.23 -17.45 -6.63
N GLU A 127 -11.01 -18.11 -7.49
CA GLU A 127 -10.51 -18.72 -8.73
C GLU A 127 -9.89 -17.67 -9.66
N VAL A 128 -10.52 -16.49 -9.78
CA VAL A 128 -9.96 -15.37 -10.56
C VAL A 128 -8.59 -14.95 -10.00
N SER A 129 -8.47 -14.81 -8.68
CA SER A 129 -7.21 -14.40 -8.03
C SER A 129 -6.09 -15.43 -8.24
N THR A 130 -6.41 -16.71 -8.08
CA THR A 130 -5.47 -17.82 -8.32
C THR A 130 -4.99 -17.86 -9.77
N ASN A 131 -5.93 -17.76 -10.72
CA ASN A 131 -5.63 -17.75 -12.14
C ASN A 131 -4.79 -16.51 -12.54
N TRP A 132 -5.03 -15.35 -11.91
CA TRP A 132 -4.25 -14.15 -12.11
C TRP A 132 -2.76 -14.34 -11.77
N GLU A 133 -2.43 -14.88 -10.59
CA GLU A 133 -1.04 -15.10 -10.20
C GLU A 133 -0.37 -16.18 -11.09
N MET A 134 -1.09 -17.23 -11.47
CA MET A 134 -0.59 -18.24 -12.42
C MET A 134 -0.27 -17.63 -13.81
N LEU A 135 -1.16 -16.78 -14.34
CA LEU A 135 -0.96 -16.14 -15.64
C LEU A 135 0.18 -15.14 -15.60
N LYS A 136 0.29 -14.37 -14.52
CA LYS A 136 1.39 -13.45 -14.27
C LYS A 136 2.76 -14.13 -14.23
N ALA A 137 2.86 -15.33 -13.65
CA ALA A 137 4.08 -16.12 -13.64
C ALA A 137 4.47 -16.65 -15.04
N LYS A 138 3.49 -16.81 -15.95
CA LYS A 138 3.70 -17.30 -17.33
C LYS A 138 4.02 -16.21 -18.34
N GLU A 139 3.89 -14.93 -17.99
CA GLU A 139 4.20 -13.83 -18.91
C GLU A 139 5.67 -13.84 -19.35
N LYS A 140 5.91 -13.49 -20.62
CA LYS A 140 7.28 -13.28 -21.15
C LYS A 140 7.97 -12.15 -20.36
N GLY A 141 9.04 -12.47 -19.64
CA GLY A 141 9.71 -11.53 -18.75
C GLY A 141 9.05 -11.43 -17.37
N GLY A 142 8.03 -12.26 -17.08
CA GLY A 142 7.43 -12.37 -15.76
C GLY A 142 8.41 -12.91 -14.71
N ASN A 143 8.17 -12.57 -13.47
CA ASN A 143 8.97 -13.03 -12.36
C ASN A 143 8.85 -14.54 -12.19
N ARG A 144 9.92 -15.28 -12.50
CA ARG A 144 9.95 -16.74 -12.31
C ARG A 144 9.85 -17.17 -10.84
N ARG A 145 10.19 -16.28 -9.91
CA ARG A 145 10.10 -16.51 -8.47
C ARG A 145 8.92 -15.72 -7.92
N ILE A 146 8.09 -16.36 -7.13
CA ILE A 146 6.83 -15.81 -6.60
C ILE A 146 7.04 -14.45 -5.90
N LEU A 147 8.07 -14.32 -5.09
CA LEU A 147 8.35 -13.14 -4.29
C LEU A 147 9.18 -12.07 -5.01
N SER A 148 9.80 -12.36 -6.17
CA SER A 148 10.71 -11.41 -6.84
C SER A 148 10.03 -10.17 -7.41
N GLY A 149 8.70 -10.12 -7.44
CA GLY A 149 7.94 -8.94 -7.87
C GLY A 149 7.55 -7.98 -6.75
N ILE A 150 8.09 -8.17 -5.54
CA ILE A 150 7.86 -7.29 -4.40
C ILE A 150 9.00 -6.27 -4.34
N PRO A 151 8.73 -4.95 -4.44
CA PRO A 151 9.77 -3.93 -4.39
C PRO A 151 10.47 -3.90 -3.01
N ASP A 152 11.79 -3.77 -3.01
CA ASP A 152 12.57 -3.64 -1.78
C ASP A 152 12.20 -2.38 -0.98
N SER A 153 11.79 -1.32 -1.68
CA SER A 153 11.38 -0.04 -1.10
C SER A 153 9.95 -0.01 -0.54
N MET A 154 9.22 -1.13 -0.64
CA MET A 154 7.85 -1.22 -0.10
C MET A 154 7.87 -1.09 1.43
N PRO A 155 6.94 -0.31 2.05
CA PRO A 155 6.78 -0.27 3.51
C PRO A 155 6.63 -1.67 4.11
N THR A 156 7.27 -1.92 5.26
CA THR A 156 7.47 -3.27 5.78
C THR A 156 6.19 -4.04 6.07
N VAL A 157 5.14 -3.38 6.60
CA VAL A 157 3.84 -4.01 6.86
C VAL A 157 3.19 -4.47 5.56
N LEU A 158 3.15 -3.60 4.55
CA LEU A 158 2.63 -3.94 3.22
C LEU A 158 3.48 -5.00 2.53
N LYS A 159 4.81 -4.96 2.71
CA LYS A 159 5.73 -5.96 2.17
C LYS A 159 5.45 -7.34 2.75
N ALA A 160 5.35 -7.45 4.08
CA ALA A 160 5.04 -8.70 4.77
C ALA A 160 3.70 -9.27 4.31
N TYR A 161 2.64 -8.44 4.29
CA TYR A 161 1.32 -8.84 3.80
C TYR A 161 1.38 -9.34 2.35
N SER A 162 2.06 -8.60 1.46
CA SER A 162 2.20 -8.97 0.04
C SER A 162 2.98 -10.27 -0.13
N MET A 163 4.03 -10.53 0.68
CA MET A 163 4.77 -11.78 0.66
C MET A 163 3.89 -12.97 1.03
N GLN A 164 3.11 -12.84 2.10
CA GLN A 164 2.22 -13.87 2.59
C GLN A 164 1.07 -14.16 1.62
N ASP A 165 0.47 -13.10 1.04
CA ASP A 165 -0.61 -13.26 0.07
C ASP A 165 -0.13 -13.94 -1.22
N LYS A 166 1.07 -13.62 -1.69
CA LYS A 166 1.68 -14.31 -2.83
C LYS A 166 2.02 -15.78 -2.54
N ALA A 167 2.52 -16.08 -1.34
CA ALA A 167 2.78 -17.44 -0.90
C ALA A 167 1.48 -18.26 -0.84
N ARG A 168 0.40 -17.67 -0.32
CA ARG A 168 -0.95 -18.25 -0.36
C ARG A 168 -1.39 -18.61 -1.78
N GLY A 169 -1.17 -17.71 -2.74
CA GLY A 169 -1.55 -17.90 -4.14
C GLY A 169 -0.94 -19.13 -4.81
N VAL A 170 0.09 -19.75 -4.22
CA VAL A 170 0.72 -20.99 -4.68
C VAL A 170 0.51 -22.18 -3.72
N GLY A 171 -0.43 -22.03 -2.77
CA GLY A 171 -0.80 -23.09 -1.84
C GLY A 171 0.05 -23.14 -0.56
N PHE A 172 0.95 -22.17 -0.33
CA PHE A 172 1.69 -22.08 0.92
C PHE A 172 0.93 -21.19 1.92
N ASP A 173 -0.05 -21.78 2.59
CA ASP A 173 -0.90 -21.11 3.58
C ASP A 173 -1.38 -22.08 4.67
N TRP A 174 -1.88 -21.52 5.76
CA TRP A 174 -2.48 -22.27 6.87
C TRP A 174 -3.89 -22.74 6.50
N GLU A 175 -4.18 -24.01 6.74
CA GLU A 175 -5.51 -24.56 6.52
C GLU A 175 -6.51 -24.08 7.58
N LYS A 176 -6.06 -23.89 8.82
CA LYS A 176 -6.90 -23.49 9.95
C LYS A 176 -6.43 -22.19 10.55
N LYS A 177 -7.39 -21.31 10.81
CA LYS A 177 -7.14 -20.03 11.47
C LYS A 177 -6.55 -20.17 12.89
N GLN A 178 -6.82 -21.29 13.56
CA GLN A 178 -6.28 -21.55 14.89
C GLN A 178 -4.76 -21.75 14.83
N ASP A 179 -4.26 -22.48 13.84
CA ASP A 179 -2.84 -22.80 13.71
C ASP A 179 -1.98 -21.54 13.56
N VAL A 180 -2.49 -20.50 12.85
CA VAL A 180 -1.79 -19.21 12.77
C VAL A 180 -1.74 -18.47 14.10
N TRP A 181 -2.79 -18.59 14.93
CA TRP A 181 -2.78 -18.00 16.26
C TRP A 181 -1.85 -18.74 17.23
N ASP A 182 -1.69 -20.02 17.07
CA ASP A 182 -0.73 -20.80 17.85
C ASP A 182 0.69 -20.37 17.48
N LYS A 183 0.97 -20.10 16.17
CA LYS A 183 2.26 -19.53 15.74
C LYS A 183 2.48 -18.10 16.30
N VAL A 184 1.48 -17.25 16.32
CA VAL A 184 1.59 -15.89 16.94
C VAL A 184 2.00 -15.97 18.40
N LYS A 185 1.43 -16.94 19.16
CA LYS A 185 1.79 -17.15 20.58
C LYS A 185 3.18 -17.73 20.74
N GLU A 186 3.60 -18.63 19.86
CA GLU A 186 4.94 -19.18 19.82
C GLU A 186 5.95 -18.05 19.65
N GLU A 187 5.83 -17.21 18.59
CA GLU A 187 6.72 -16.08 18.34
C GLU A 187 6.72 -15.04 19.47
N LEU A 188 5.55 -14.79 20.09
CA LEU A 188 5.49 -13.92 21.27
C LEU A 188 6.30 -14.52 22.43
N GLY A 189 6.20 -15.83 22.66
CA GLY A 189 6.94 -16.50 23.73
C GLY A 189 8.46 -16.50 23.47
N GLU A 190 8.89 -16.65 22.23
CA GLU A 190 10.30 -16.57 21.85
C GLU A 190 10.82 -15.14 22.03
N TYR A 191 10.07 -14.13 21.61
CA TYR A 191 10.39 -12.74 21.87
C TYR A 191 10.49 -12.39 23.36
N GLU A 192 9.53 -12.84 24.17
CA GLU A 192 9.57 -12.65 25.64
C GLU A 192 10.79 -13.32 26.30
N ALA A 193 11.19 -14.51 25.82
CA ALA A 193 12.37 -15.20 26.31
C ALA A 193 13.67 -14.43 26.02
N GLU A 194 13.80 -13.82 24.84
CA GLU A 194 14.97 -13.02 24.51
C GLU A 194 14.98 -11.67 25.26
N LEU A 195 13.84 -11.07 25.56
CA LEU A 195 13.76 -9.91 26.45
C LEU A 195 14.22 -10.25 27.88
N GLU A 196 13.82 -11.42 28.40
CA GLU A 196 14.31 -11.90 29.70
C GLU A 196 15.83 -12.16 29.68
N ALA A 197 16.36 -12.67 28.57
CA ALA A 197 17.81 -12.88 28.43
C ALA A 197 18.55 -11.56 28.39
N LEU A 198 17.98 -10.52 27.74
CA LEU A 198 18.52 -9.18 27.71
C LEU A 198 18.56 -8.55 29.12
N ASP A 199 17.48 -8.68 29.88
CA ASP A 199 17.41 -8.15 31.25
C ASP A 199 18.37 -8.86 32.24
N LYS A 200 18.70 -10.11 31.96
CA LYS A 200 19.62 -10.94 32.77
C LYS A 200 21.08 -10.86 32.32
N ALA A 201 21.38 -10.13 31.23
CA ALA A 201 22.74 -10.04 30.68
C ALA A 201 23.71 -9.43 31.71
N SER A 202 24.86 -10.10 31.87
CA SER A 202 25.87 -9.74 32.85
C SER A 202 27.02 -8.92 32.25
N SER A 203 27.07 -8.81 30.92
CA SER A 203 28.05 -8.03 30.18
C SER A 203 27.44 -7.33 28.98
N GLU A 204 28.15 -6.33 28.44
CA GLU A 204 27.68 -5.58 27.27
C GLU A 204 27.62 -6.45 26.01
N ASP A 205 28.53 -7.41 25.86
CA ASP A 205 28.52 -8.37 24.76
C ASP A 205 27.32 -9.32 24.83
N GLU A 206 26.97 -9.82 26.03
CA GLU A 206 25.78 -10.63 26.25
C GLU A 206 24.50 -9.83 25.96
N ALA A 207 24.44 -8.58 26.42
CA ALA A 207 23.31 -7.69 26.18
C ALA A 207 23.13 -7.37 24.69
N ALA A 208 24.24 -7.13 23.97
CA ALA A 208 24.20 -6.87 22.53
C ALA A 208 23.70 -8.10 21.74
N ALA A 209 24.18 -9.30 22.11
CA ALA A 209 23.75 -10.53 21.49
C ALA A 209 22.26 -10.84 21.76
N ALA A 210 21.80 -10.68 23.01
CA ALA A 210 20.40 -10.86 23.38
C ALA A 210 19.49 -9.83 22.67
N ARG A 211 19.93 -8.57 22.56
CA ARG A 211 19.18 -7.54 21.82
C ARG A 211 19.03 -7.88 20.35
N SER A 212 20.07 -8.39 19.69
CA SER A 212 19.99 -8.78 18.29
C SER A 212 18.98 -9.93 18.07
N ARG A 213 18.95 -10.92 18.98
CA ARG A 213 17.97 -12.01 18.91
C ARG A 213 16.55 -11.50 19.22
N ALA A 214 16.39 -10.65 20.23
CA ALA A 214 15.09 -10.04 20.52
C ALA A 214 14.54 -9.19 19.35
N GLU A 215 15.41 -8.51 18.58
CA GLU A 215 15.00 -7.81 17.35
C GLU A 215 14.56 -8.79 16.26
N GLU A 216 15.19 -9.96 16.13
CA GLU A 216 14.81 -11.02 15.19
C GLU A 216 13.42 -11.59 15.56
N GLU A 217 13.24 -12.01 16.81
CA GLU A 217 11.96 -12.55 17.30
C GLU A 217 10.81 -11.53 17.26
N LEU A 218 11.10 -10.26 17.54
CA LEU A 218 10.10 -9.20 17.34
C LEU A 218 9.65 -9.13 15.88
N GLY A 219 10.58 -9.29 14.94
CA GLY A 219 10.28 -9.32 13.51
C GLY A 219 9.36 -10.49 13.16
N ASP A 220 9.64 -11.68 13.68
CA ASP A 220 8.86 -12.89 13.45
C ASP A 220 7.48 -12.83 14.10
N PHE A 221 7.37 -12.30 15.32
CA PHE A 221 6.09 -12.00 15.97
C PHE A 221 5.22 -11.03 15.16
N MET A 222 5.81 -9.93 14.64
CA MET A 222 5.10 -8.99 13.78
C MET A 222 4.65 -9.66 12.48
N PHE A 223 5.50 -10.47 11.87
CA PHE A 223 5.20 -11.18 10.63
C PHE A 223 4.07 -12.20 10.82
N ALA A 224 4.09 -12.97 11.91
CA ALA A 224 3.02 -13.90 12.27
C ALA A 224 1.70 -13.18 12.55
N THR A 225 1.74 -12.03 13.23
CA THR A 225 0.55 -11.21 13.50
C THR A 225 -0.08 -10.66 12.22
N ILE A 226 0.73 -10.18 11.26
CA ILE A 226 0.28 -9.73 9.94
C ILE A 226 -0.39 -10.90 9.19
N ASN A 227 0.17 -12.11 9.28
CA ASN A 227 -0.42 -13.29 8.67
C ASN A 227 -1.77 -13.67 9.29
N ALA A 228 -1.88 -13.58 10.61
CA ALA A 228 -3.15 -13.78 11.29
C ALA A 228 -4.20 -12.76 10.82
N ALA A 229 -3.85 -11.48 10.72
CA ALA A 229 -4.75 -10.45 10.19
C ALA A 229 -5.23 -10.80 8.78
N ARG A 230 -4.34 -11.22 7.89
CA ARG A 230 -4.66 -11.63 6.51
C ARG A 230 -5.68 -12.76 6.46
N LEU A 231 -5.51 -13.80 7.26
CA LEU A 231 -6.46 -14.93 7.32
C LEU A 231 -7.86 -14.57 7.77
N TYR A 232 -8.00 -13.46 8.51
CA TYR A 232 -9.29 -12.89 8.89
C TYR A 232 -9.80 -11.84 7.91
N GLY A 233 -9.11 -11.60 6.81
CA GLY A 233 -9.47 -10.57 5.83
C GLY A 233 -9.31 -9.15 6.36
N LEU A 234 -8.44 -8.96 7.36
CA LEU A 234 -8.10 -7.65 7.92
C LEU A 234 -6.87 -7.09 7.21
N ASP A 235 -6.89 -5.79 6.96
CA ASP A 235 -5.74 -5.06 6.45
C ASP A 235 -4.91 -4.53 7.63
N PRO A 236 -3.70 -5.08 7.88
CA PRO A 236 -2.88 -4.70 9.04
C PRO A 236 -2.31 -3.28 8.92
N ASP A 237 -2.03 -2.79 7.73
CA ASP A 237 -1.54 -1.43 7.49
C ASP A 237 -2.62 -0.40 7.82
N THR A 238 -3.82 -0.58 7.28
CA THR A 238 -4.98 0.25 7.63
C THR A 238 -5.32 0.17 9.12
N ALA A 239 -5.22 -1.01 9.73
CA ALA A 239 -5.50 -1.18 11.16
C ALA A 239 -4.50 -0.41 12.02
N LEU A 240 -3.21 -0.49 11.70
CA LEU A 240 -2.15 0.24 12.41
C LEU A 240 -2.27 1.75 12.19
N ASN A 241 -2.56 2.19 10.97
CA ASN A 241 -2.77 3.61 10.65
C ASN A 241 -3.93 4.20 11.48
N ARG A 242 -5.07 3.48 11.57
CA ARG A 242 -6.19 3.88 12.44
C ARG A 242 -5.81 3.96 13.91
N ALA A 243 -4.93 3.09 14.38
CA ALA A 243 -4.42 3.15 15.75
C ALA A 243 -3.54 4.39 15.97
N CYS A 244 -2.66 4.72 15.00
CA CYS A 244 -1.85 5.93 15.01
C CYS A 244 -2.73 7.20 15.00
N ASP A 245 -3.76 7.25 14.17
CA ASP A 245 -4.69 8.39 14.11
C ASP A 245 -5.49 8.54 15.41
N LYS A 246 -5.92 7.44 16.00
CA LYS A 246 -6.57 7.44 17.31
C LYS A 246 -5.63 7.98 18.38
N PHE A 247 -4.38 7.54 18.41
CA PHE A 247 -3.37 8.05 19.32
C PHE A 247 -3.16 9.56 19.12
N ARG A 248 -2.97 10.00 17.88
CA ARG A 248 -2.78 11.41 17.52
C ARG A 248 -3.95 12.27 18.01
N ARG A 249 -5.21 11.88 17.74
CA ARG A 249 -6.39 12.63 18.20
C ARG A 249 -6.43 12.77 19.72
N ARG A 250 -6.14 11.70 20.45
CA ARG A 250 -6.13 11.73 21.93
C ARG A 250 -5.01 12.58 22.46
N PHE A 251 -3.84 12.47 21.86
CA PHE A 251 -2.67 13.27 22.26
C PHE A 251 -2.87 14.75 21.97
N THR A 252 -3.42 15.11 20.79
CA THR A 252 -3.81 16.48 20.49
C THR A 252 -4.82 17.04 21.49
N TYR A 253 -5.80 16.22 21.90
CA TYR A 253 -6.74 16.64 22.96
C TYR A 253 -6.02 16.90 24.29
N LEU A 254 -5.08 16.04 24.68
CA LEU A 254 -4.23 16.22 25.87
C LEU A 254 -3.45 17.53 25.78
N GLU A 255 -2.76 17.77 24.66
CA GLU A 255 -2.00 19.02 24.42
C GLU A 255 -2.90 20.25 24.54
N GLU A 256 -4.00 20.29 23.79
CA GLU A 256 -4.92 21.44 23.78
C GLU A 256 -5.49 21.73 25.19
N LYS A 257 -5.85 20.70 25.93
CA LYS A 257 -6.40 20.86 27.27
C LYS A 257 -5.36 21.38 28.24
N THR A 258 -4.13 20.88 28.15
CA THR A 258 -2.98 21.31 28.96
C THR A 258 -2.65 22.79 28.70
N ILE A 259 -2.54 23.19 27.40
CA ILE A 259 -2.30 24.58 27.00
C ILE A 259 -3.40 25.51 27.52
N ARG A 260 -4.69 25.13 27.39
CA ARG A 260 -5.84 25.91 27.88
C ARG A 260 -5.82 26.12 29.40
N GLN A 261 -5.19 25.22 30.14
CA GLN A 261 -5.01 25.32 31.58
C GLN A 261 -3.76 26.12 31.96
N GLY A 262 -2.99 26.63 31.00
CA GLY A 262 -1.74 27.36 31.24
C GLY A 262 -0.63 26.48 31.82
N ARG A 263 -0.69 25.17 31.59
CA ARG A 263 0.30 24.17 32.06
C ARG A 263 1.21 23.74 30.93
N ASP A 264 2.38 23.23 31.28
CA ASP A 264 3.29 22.55 30.34
C ASP A 264 3.18 21.04 30.56
N LEU A 265 3.21 20.27 29.44
CA LEU A 265 3.21 18.81 29.52
C LEU A 265 4.42 18.26 30.29
N HIS A 266 5.57 18.95 30.19
CA HIS A 266 6.77 18.56 30.91
C HIS A 266 6.67 18.69 32.44
N ASP A 267 5.72 19.50 32.92
CA ASP A 267 5.45 19.70 34.35
C ASP A 267 4.37 18.76 34.88
N MET A 268 3.81 17.90 34.04
CA MET A 268 2.74 16.98 34.41
C MET A 268 3.29 15.58 34.75
N THR A 269 2.69 14.95 35.75
CA THR A 269 2.93 13.53 36.00
C THR A 269 2.19 12.66 34.99
N LEU A 270 2.60 11.40 34.85
CA LEU A 270 1.91 10.45 33.97
C LEU A 270 0.43 10.27 34.38
N GLU A 271 0.15 10.20 35.70
CA GLU A 271 -1.21 10.07 36.22
C GLU A 271 -2.10 11.25 35.81
N GLN A 272 -1.56 12.48 35.82
CA GLN A 272 -2.30 13.66 35.39
C GLN A 272 -2.56 13.68 33.89
N MET A 273 -1.64 13.13 33.08
CA MET A 273 -1.83 12.96 31.64
C MET A 273 -2.86 11.85 31.36
N ASP A 274 -2.80 10.75 32.12
CA ASP A 274 -3.74 9.62 31.99
C ASP A 274 -5.19 10.02 32.29
N GLU A 275 -5.42 10.89 33.30
CA GLU A 275 -6.77 11.43 33.56
C GLU A 275 -7.36 12.15 32.33
N ILE A 276 -6.55 12.95 31.63
CA ILE A 276 -6.98 13.67 30.43
C ILE A 276 -7.12 12.69 29.25
N TRP A 277 -6.24 11.71 29.16
CA TRP A 277 -6.31 10.66 28.15
C TRP A 277 -7.57 9.80 28.26
N ASP A 278 -7.96 9.46 29.50
CA ASP A 278 -9.21 8.72 29.75
C ASP A 278 -10.46 9.57 29.48
N GLU A 279 -10.39 10.88 29.71
CA GLU A 279 -11.42 11.80 29.25
C GLU A 279 -11.53 11.83 27.71
N ALA A 280 -10.41 11.82 26.99
CA ALA A 280 -10.41 11.73 25.53
C ALA A 280 -11.06 10.43 25.04
N LYS A 281 -10.76 9.29 25.69
CA LYS A 281 -11.43 8.00 25.42
C LYS A 281 -12.95 8.08 25.65
N ALA A 282 -13.37 8.66 26.78
CA ALA A 282 -14.79 8.80 27.12
C ALA A 282 -15.55 9.69 26.11
N ARG A 283 -14.87 10.61 25.42
CA ARG A 283 -15.41 11.44 24.35
C ARG A 283 -15.42 10.75 22.97
N GLY A 284 -14.90 9.52 22.88
CA GLY A 284 -14.86 8.75 21.63
C GLY A 284 -13.73 9.15 20.67
N LEU A 285 -12.73 9.85 21.17
CA LEU A 285 -11.55 10.24 20.41
C LEU A 285 -10.59 9.05 20.21
#